data_2b8c5c63a24e0617a49f5fb3d4178117
#
_entry.id   2b8c5c63a24e0617a49f5fb3d4178117
#
_cell.length_a   1.000
_cell.length_b   1.000
_cell.length_c   1.000
_cell.angle_alpha   90.00
_cell.angle_beta   90.00
_cell.angle_gamma   90.00
#
_symmetry.space_group_name_H-M   'P 1'
#
loop_
_entity.id
_entity.type
_entity.pdbx_description
1 polymer ?
#
loop_
_entity_poly.entity_id
_entity_poly.type
_entity_poly.pdbx_seq_one_letter_code
_entity_poly.pdbx_strand_id
1 'polypeptide(L)'
;MLKRIALYACICLFLNALGLVGIYHAFNDRLPDLDELESFQPKRITKLYSADGEHLKDFLEENREILTYAEIPQSMKDALLAIEDRRFFSHWGMDIRRIFGAFLNNIKSLDLTAQGASTLTQQLARNQFAKVGWQRGNDTLDELIASFSRKIREQITAVNIERIYTKQEILTQYLNTVFFGNGRHGLGFSF
;
A
#
# COMPACT_ATOMS: atom_id res chain seq x y z
N MET A 1 -33.49 23.76 22.10
CA MET A 1 -33.10 23.38 20.75
C MET A 1 -31.65 22.96 20.67
N LEU A 2 -30.71 23.76 21.14
CA LEU A 2 -29.24 23.47 21.08
C LEU A 2 -28.84 22.15 21.78
N LYS A 3 -29.40 21.84 22.97
CA LYS A 3 -29.11 20.59 23.70
C LYS A 3 -29.56 19.32 22.93
N ARG A 4 -30.66 19.39 22.18
CA ARG A 4 -31.14 18.25 21.35
C ARG A 4 -30.23 18.06 20.13
N ILE A 5 -29.78 19.16 19.49
CA ILE A 5 -28.84 19.10 18.36
C ILE A 5 -27.51 18.49 18.82
N ALA A 6 -26.98 18.95 19.97
CA ALA A 6 -25.76 18.38 20.56
C ALA A 6 -25.92 16.89 20.88
N LEU A 7 -27.06 16.47 21.42
CA LEU A 7 -27.34 15.06 21.71
C LEU A 7 -27.34 14.22 20.43
N TYR A 8 -28.02 14.67 19.36
CA TYR A 8 -28.04 13.95 18.08
C TYR A 8 -26.66 13.89 17.45
N ALA A 9 -25.88 14.97 17.52
CA ALA A 9 -24.48 14.96 17.05
C ALA A 9 -23.61 13.96 17.82
N CYS A 10 -23.73 13.89 19.15
CA CYS A 10 -23.03 12.89 19.94
C CYS A 10 -23.44 11.45 19.61
N ILE A 11 -24.75 11.20 19.43
CA ILE A 11 -25.25 9.87 19.02
C ILE A 11 -24.70 9.48 17.64
N CYS A 12 -24.71 10.39 16.67
CA CYS A 12 -24.15 10.16 15.34
C CYS A 12 -22.65 9.86 15.41
N LEU A 13 -21.88 10.61 16.19
CA LEU A 13 -20.45 10.37 16.39
C LEU A 13 -20.19 9.01 17.05
N PHE A 14 -20.96 8.65 18.06
CA PHE A 14 -20.86 7.36 18.74
C PHE A 14 -21.16 6.19 17.78
N LEU A 15 -22.24 6.28 17.00
CA LEU A 15 -22.60 5.26 16.02
C LEU A 15 -21.55 5.13 14.92
N ASN A 16 -20.96 6.25 14.46
CA ASN A 16 -19.84 6.22 13.52
C ASN A 16 -18.60 5.54 14.12
N ALA A 17 -18.25 5.86 15.36
CA ALA A 17 -17.12 5.23 16.05
C ALA A 17 -17.35 3.72 16.22
N LEU A 18 -18.56 3.32 16.62
CA LEU A 18 -18.93 1.90 16.73
C LEU A 18 -18.85 1.18 15.37
N GLY A 19 -19.32 1.83 14.30
CA GLY A 19 -19.19 1.33 12.92
C GLY A 19 -17.74 1.12 12.50
N LEU A 20 -16.85 2.07 12.79
CA LEU A 20 -15.43 1.96 12.50
C LEU A 20 -14.75 0.82 13.28
N VAL A 21 -15.09 0.66 14.56
CA VAL A 21 -14.60 -0.47 15.37
C VAL A 21 -15.11 -1.81 14.80
N GLY A 22 -16.38 -1.88 14.41
CA GLY A 22 -16.94 -3.07 13.76
C GLY A 22 -16.24 -3.42 12.45
N ILE A 23 -15.98 -2.42 11.61
CA ILE A 23 -15.20 -2.57 10.36
C ILE A 23 -13.79 -3.08 10.69
N TYR A 24 -13.10 -2.46 11.63
CA TYR A 24 -11.75 -2.89 12.04
C TYR A 24 -11.73 -4.37 12.45
N HIS A 25 -12.65 -4.80 13.35
CA HIS A 25 -12.73 -6.19 13.78
C HIS A 25 -13.09 -7.16 12.64
N ALA A 26 -13.99 -6.76 11.74
CA ALA A 26 -14.38 -7.58 10.59
C ALA A 26 -13.24 -7.86 9.63
N PHE A 27 -12.23 -6.98 9.56
CA PHE A 27 -11.08 -7.11 8.68
C PHE A 27 -9.79 -7.53 9.37
N ASN A 28 -9.74 -7.54 10.71
CA ASN A 28 -8.54 -7.81 11.49
C ASN A 28 -7.90 -9.17 11.16
N ASP A 29 -8.70 -10.22 10.99
CA ASP A 29 -8.21 -11.59 10.69
C ASP A 29 -7.51 -11.70 9.32
N ARG A 30 -7.67 -10.70 8.46
CA ARG A 30 -7.07 -10.64 7.12
C ARG A 30 -6.00 -9.55 6.98
N LEU A 31 -5.63 -8.93 8.09
CA LEU A 31 -4.51 -7.98 8.12
C LEU A 31 -3.21 -8.72 8.40
N PRO A 32 -2.06 -8.24 7.89
CA PRO A 32 -0.76 -8.72 8.31
C PRO A 32 -0.55 -8.48 9.80
N ASP A 33 0.01 -9.46 10.50
CA ASP A 33 0.41 -9.31 11.89
C ASP A 33 1.58 -8.33 12.02
N LEU A 34 1.79 -7.76 13.20
CA LEU A 34 2.91 -6.83 13.44
C LEU A 34 4.26 -7.50 13.15
N ASP A 35 4.44 -8.77 13.55
CA ASP A 35 5.64 -9.53 13.26
C ASP A 35 5.87 -9.72 11.76
N GLU A 36 4.80 -9.92 10.97
CA GLU A 36 4.84 -10.01 9.52
C GLU A 36 5.25 -8.67 8.89
N LEU A 37 4.78 -7.55 9.47
CA LEU A 37 5.14 -6.21 9.04
C LEU A 37 6.60 -5.86 9.41
N GLU A 38 7.06 -6.19 10.62
CA GLU A 38 8.41 -5.88 11.10
C GLU A 38 9.49 -6.77 10.44
N SER A 39 9.16 -8.04 10.17
CA SER A 39 10.08 -8.98 9.53
C SER A 39 10.13 -8.85 8.01
N PHE A 40 9.37 -7.90 7.45
CA PHE A 40 9.31 -7.75 6.01
C PHE A 40 10.68 -7.39 5.42
N GLN A 41 11.19 -8.31 4.61
CA GLN A 41 12.35 -8.08 3.75
C GLN A 41 11.98 -8.47 2.31
N PRO A 42 12.41 -7.69 1.30
CA PRO A 42 12.26 -8.09 -0.10
C PRO A 42 12.87 -9.47 -0.31
N LYS A 43 12.20 -10.31 -1.11
CA LYS A 43 12.72 -11.64 -1.45
C LYS A 43 14.14 -11.51 -2.02
N ARG A 44 15.11 -12.17 -1.40
CA ARG A 44 16.51 -12.14 -1.83
C ARG A 44 16.76 -13.27 -2.83
N ILE A 45 17.70 -13.04 -3.73
CA ILE A 45 18.21 -14.03 -4.65
C ILE A 45 18.96 -15.11 -3.86
N THR A 46 18.61 -16.38 -4.06
CA THR A 46 19.42 -17.50 -3.56
C THR A 46 20.50 -17.80 -4.60
N LYS A 47 21.75 -17.48 -4.27
CA LYS A 47 22.91 -17.75 -5.13
C LYS A 47 23.52 -19.10 -4.77
N LEU A 48 23.70 -19.97 -5.75
CA LEU A 48 24.38 -21.25 -5.59
C LEU A 48 25.86 -21.08 -6.00
N TYR A 49 26.74 -21.49 -5.11
CA TYR A 49 28.18 -21.51 -5.35
C TYR A 49 28.70 -22.96 -5.31
N SER A 50 29.75 -23.26 -6.07
CA SER A 50 30.52 -24.49 -5.95
C SER A 50 31.28 -24.56 -4.63
N ALA A 51 31.81 -25.73 -4.29
CA ALA A 51 32.67 -25.88 -3.12
C ALA A 51 33.94 -24.99 -3.17
N ASP A 52 34.36 -24.64 -4.38
CA ASP A 52 35.53 -23.78 -4.65
C ASP A 52 35.18 -22.27 -4.71
N GLY A 53 33.90 -21.92 -4.43
CA GLY A 53 33.43 -20.54 -4.41
C GLY A 53 33.05 -19.96 -5.77
N GLU A 54 33.03 -20.77 -6.85
CA GLU A 54 32.54 -20.32 -8.14
C GLU A 54 31.02 -20.20 -8.14
N HIS A 55 30.49 -19.09 -8.69
CA HIS A 55 29.06 -18.85 -8.84
C HIS A 55 28.51 -19.79 -9.93
N LEU A 56 27.61 -20.71 -9.52
CA LEU A 56 27.05 -21.73 -10.42
C LEU A 56 25.71 -21.30 -11.02
N LYS A 57 24.82 -20.78 -10.19
CA LYS A 57 23.47 -20.42 -10.60
C LYS A 57 22.79 -19.51 -9.58
N ASP A 58 21.97 -18.62 -10.09
CA ASP A 58 20.96 -17.90 -9.29
C ASP A 58 19.62 -18.66 -9.34
N PHE A 59 19.12 -19.04 -8.16
CA PHE A 59 17.74 -19.53 -8.05
C PHE A 59 16.85 -18.31 -7.88
N LEU A 60 16.19 -17.95 -8.97
CA LEU A 60 15.37 -16.78 -9.10
C LEU A 60 13.92 -17.19 -9.25
N GLU A 61 13.08 -16.79 -8.28
CA GLU A 61 11.69 -16.52 -8.63
C GLU A 61 11.59 -15.13 -9.30
N GLU A 62 12.49 -14.19 -8.91
CA GLU A 62 12.51 -12.82 -9.42
C GLU A 62 13.95 -12.29 -9.35
N ASN A 63 14.46 -11.76 -10.46
CA ASN A 63 15.81 -11.16 -10.51
C ASN A 63 15.73 -9.77 -9.86
N ARG A 64 16.25 -9.61 -8.63
CA ARG A 64 16.23 -8.35 -7.87
C ARG A 64 17.59 -8.04 -7.30
N GLU A 65 18.12 -6.89 -7.61
CA GLU A 65 19.18 -6.27 -6.85
C GLU A 65 18.55 -5.23 -5.93
N ILE A 66 18.82 -5.33 -4.63
CA ILE A 66 18.22 -4.46 -3.62
C ILE A 66 19.12 -3.26 -3.45
N LEU A 67 18.60 -2.08 -3.80
CA LEU A 67 19.28 -0.81 -3.62
C LEU A 67 18.94 -0.18 -2.27
N THR A 68 19.91 0.46 -1.65
CA THR A 68 19.68 1.33 -0.50
C THR A 68 19.09 2.67 -0.95
N TYR A 69 18.50 3.44 -0.04
CA TYR A 69 17.94 4.76 -0.35
C TYR A 69 18.94 5.71 -1.01
N ALA A 70 20.21 5.63 -0.62
CA ALA A 70 21.28 6.46 -1.16
C ALA A 70 21.68 6.08 -2.59
N GLU A 71 21.58 4.80 -2.94
CA GLU A 71 21.90 4.28 -4.27
C GLU A 71 20.82 4.57 -5.30
N ILE A 72 19.57 4.82 -4.85
CA ILE A 72 18.47 5.16 -5.75
C ILE A 72 18.66 6.59 -6.27
N PRO A 73 18.69 6.80 -7.61
CA PRO A 73 18.83 8.13 -8.19
C PRO A 73 17.73 9.09 -7.73
N GLN A 74 18.10 10.33 -7.43
CA GLN A 74 17.14 11.35 -6.97
C GLN A 74 16.05 11.61 -8.01
N SER A 75 16.41 11.65 -9.30
CA SER A 75 15.45 11.83 -10.40
C SER A 75 14.36 10.76 -10.45
N MET A 76 14.70 9.51 -10.08
CA MET A 76 13.71 8.42 -10.03
C MET A 76 12.75 8.59 -8.85
N LYS A 77 13.28 8.96 -7.67
CA LYS A 77 12.46 9.28 -6.50
C LYS A 77 11.48 10.42 -6.81
N ASP A 78 11.98 11.49 -7.43
CA ASP A 78 11.18 12.66 -7.76
C ASP A 78 10.12 12.34 -8.83
N ALA A 79 10.47 11.57 -9.87
CA ALA A 79 9.54 11.15 -10.91
C ALA A 79 8.40 10.28 -10.34
N LEU A 80 8.74 9.29 -9.50
CA LEU A 80 7.76 8.44 -8.85
C LEU A 80 6.80 9.26 -7.97
N LEU A 81 7.36 10.12 -7.11
CA LEU A 81 6.57 10.96 -6.23
C LEU A 81 5.68 11.94 -7.01
N ALA A 82 6.17 12.50 -8.10
CA ALA A 82 5.39 13.42 -8.93
C ALA A 82 4.18 12.76 -9.60
N ILE A 83 4.29 11.49 -9.97
CA ILE A 83 3.24 10.74 -10.66
C ILE A 83 2.29 10.08 -9.66
N GLU A 84 2.84 9.33 -8.70
CA GLU A 84 2.06 8.45 -7.84
C GLU A 84 1.56 9.14 -6.57
N ASP A 85 2.43 9.92 -5.90
CA ASP A 85 2.11 10.44 -4.58
C ASP A 85 2.87 11.73 -4.23
N ARG A 86 2.48 12.84 -4.83
CA ARG A 86 3.14 14.17 -4.63
C ARG A 86 3.24 14.61 -3.18
N ARG A 87 2.36 14.08 -2.33
CA ARG A 87 2.26 14.46 -0.92
C ARG A 87 2.74 13.36 0.01
N PHE A 88 3.50 12.40 -0.50
CA PHE A 88 3.99 11.24 0.23
C PHE A 88 4.57 11.60 1.61
N PHE A 89 5.42 12.61 1.68
CA PHE A 89 6.04 13.06 2.94
C PHE A 89 5.11 13.83 3.89
N SER A 90 3.86 14.12 3.47
CA SER A 90 2.93 14.97 4.23
C SER A 90 1.75 14.22 4.83
N HIS A 91 1.63 12.93 4.60
CA HIS A 91 0.54 12.09 5.13
C HIS A 91 1.11 10.87 5.88
N TRP A 92 0.23 10.13 6.54
CA TRP A 92 0.54 8.99 7.42
C TRP A 92 -0.04 7.67 6.88
N GLY A 93 0.18 7.35 5.61
CA GLY A 93 -0.33 6.18 4.90
C GLY A 93 -1.59 6.47 4.10
N MET A 94 -2.37 7.49 4.47
CA MET A 94 -3.57 7.95 3.78
C MET A 94 -3.49 9.45 3.51
N ASP A 95 -3.72 9.87 2.27
CA ASP A 95 -3.87 11.28 1.92
C ASP A 95 -5.36 11.67 1.90
N ILE A 96 -5.87 12.11 3.05
CA ILE A 96 -7.27 12.49 3.22
C ILE A 96 -7.68 13.61 2.26
N ARG A 97 -6.78 14.58 1.97
CA ARG A 97 -7.10 15.67 1.03
C ARG A 97 -7.26 15.15 -0.40
N ARG A 98 -6.39 14.19 -0.80
CA ARG A 98 -6.48 13.56 -2.11
C ARG A 98 -7.74 12.70 -2.23
N ILE A 99 -8.08 11.94 -1.17
CA ILE A 99 -9.33 11.14 -1.11
C ILE A 99 -10.54 12.05 -1.30
N PHE A 100 -10.61 13.15 -0.55
CA PHE A 100 -11.73 14.09 -0.64
C PHE A 100 -11.78 14.80 -2.00
N GLY A 101 -10.63 15.19 -2.54
CA GLY A 101 -10.53 15.79 -3.88
C GLY A 101 -10.98 14.84 -4.98
N ALA A 102 -10.52 13.58 -4.94
CA ALA A 102 -10.95 12.54 -5.89
C ALA A 102 -12.46 12.27 -5.79
N PHE A 103 -13.01 12.20 -4.58
CA PHE A 103 -14.45 12.03 -4.37
C PHE A 103 -15.27 13.15 -5.00
N LEU A 104 -14.88 14.41 -4.79
CA LEU A 104 -15.57 15.56 -5.41
C LEU A 104 -15.46 15.56 -6.94
N ASN A 105 -14.29 15.22 -7.48
CA ASN A 105 -14.07 15.15 -8.93
C ASN A 105 -14.85 14.00 -9.57
N ASN A 106 -14.88 12.83 -8.93
CA ASN A 106 -15.62 11.67 -9.41
C ASN A 106 -17.13 11.93 -9.42
N ILE A 107 -17.67 12.65 -8.42
CA ILE A 107 -19.07 13.07 -8.43
C ILE A 107 -19.35 14.03 -9.60
N LYS A 108 -18.45 15.01 -9.84
CA LYS A 108 -18.63 15.98 -10.92
C LYS A 108 -18.54 15.36 -12.32
N SER A 109 -17.67 14.36 -12.49
CA SER A 109 -17.49 13.65 -13.76
C SER A 109 -18.52 12.54 -14.00
N LEU A 110 -19.36 12.22 -13.00
CA LEU A 110 -20.26 11.03 -12.98
C LEU A 110 -19.51 9.71 -13.24
N ASP A 111 -18.21 9.69 -13.00
CA ASP A 111 -17.35 8.52 -13.14
C ASP A 111 -16.64 8.26 -11.80
N LEU A 112 -17.06 7.20 -11.11
CA LEU A 112 -16.53 6.82 -9.79
C LEU A 112 -15.07 6.35 -9.83
N THR A 113 -14.52 6.15 -11.02
CA THR A 113 -13.15 5.63 -11.24
C THR A 113 -12.19 6.63 -11.88
N ALA A 114 -12.68 7.83 -12.25
CA ALA A 114 -11.92 8.82 -13.00
C ALA A 114 -10.62 9.25 -12.32
N GLN A 115 -10.57 9.30 -10.99
CA GLN A 115 -9.37 9.71 -10.26
C GLN A 115 -9.05 8.77 -9.09
N GLY A 116 -7.86 8.17 -9.13
CA GLY A 116 -7.33 7.35 -8.04
C GLY A 116 -6.75 8.18 -6.89
N ALA A 117 -7.02 7.75 -5.65
CA ALA A 117 -6.53 8.39 -4.43
C ALA A 117 -5.58 7.50 -3.61
N SER A 118 -5.06 6.42 -4.20
CA SER A 118 -4.16 5.49 -3.51
C SER A 118 -2.78 6.11 -3.30
N THR A 119 -2.22 5.95 -2.09
CA THR A 119 -0.86 6.37 -1.75
C THR A 119 0.17 5.29 -2.11
N LEU A 120 1.46 5.66 -2.16
CA LEU A 120 2.56 4.69 -2.34
C LEU A 120 2.56 3.63 -1.26
N THR A 121 2.27 3.99 0.00
CA THR A 121 2.22 3.04 1.11
C THR A 121 1.08 2.04 0.95
N GLN A 122 -0.10 2.46 0.43
CA GLN A 122 -1.20 1.55 0.12
C GLN A 122 -0.85 0.60 -1.03
N GLN A 123 -0.15 1.09 -2.05
CA GLN A 123 0.33 0.26 -3.15
C GLN A 123 1.38 -0.76 -2.67
N LEU A 124 2.31 -0.33 -1.80
CA LEU A 124 3.28 -1.22 -1.18
C LEU A 124 2.57 -2.33 -0.37
N ALA A 125 1.62 -1.95 0.48
CA ALA A 125 0.83 -2.91 1.27
C ALA A 125 0.15 -3.97 0.38
N ARG A 126 -0.47 -3.55 -0.71
CA ARG A 126 -1.12 -4.45 -1.67
C ARG A 126 -0.14 -5.40 -2.36
N ASN A 127 1.04 -4.91 -2.73
CA ASN A 127 2.02 -5.68 -3.50
C ASN A 127 2.79 -6.68 -2.62
N GLN A 128 2.95 -6.35 -1.33
CA GLN A 128 3.76 -7.13 -0.40
C GLN A 128 2.98 -8.20 0.34
N PHE A 129 1.76 -7.88 0.76
CA PHE A 129 0.99 -8.76 1.61
C PHE A 129 -0.15 -9.41 0.83
N ALA A 130 -0.03 -10.71 0.57
CA ALA A 130 -1.04 -11.48 -0.17
C ALA A 130 -2.44 -11.39 0.46
N LYS A 131 -2.51 -11.31 1.80
CA LYS A 131 -3.76 -11.13 2.56
C LYS A 131 -4.45 -9.79 2.23
N VAL A 132 -3.67 -8.76 1.86
CA VAL A 132 -4.16 -7.43 1.52
C VAL A 132 -4.53 -7.32 0.05
N GLY A 133 -3.87 -8.10 -0.81
CA GLY A 133 -4.00 -8.07 -2.26
C GLY A 133 -5.38 -8.46 -2.79
N TRP A 134 -5.47 -8.54 -4.10
CA TRP A 134 -6.72 -8.74 -4.80
C TRP A 134 -7.31 -10.15 -4.59
N GLN A 135 -8.62 -10.22 -4.29
CA GLN A 135 -9.40 -11.44 -4.26
C GLN A 135 -10.51 -11.30 -5.30
N ARG A 136 -10.63 -12.30 -6.17
CA ARG A 136 -11.67 -12.34 -7.20
C ARG A 136 -13.02 -12.65 -6.56
N GLY A 137 -14.05 -11.87 -6.87
CA GLY A 137 -15.43 -12.20 -6.59
C GLY A 137 -16.00 -13.18 -7.62
N ASN A 138 -17.09 -13.85 -7.28
CA ASN A 138 -17.76 -14.81 -8.16
C ASN A 138 -18.79 -14.14 -9.09
N ASP A 139 -19.28 -12.97 -8.71
CA ASP A 139 -20.21 -12.14 -9.46
C ASP A 139 -19.94 -10.65 -9.27
N THR A 140 -20.69 -9.77 -9.94
CA THR A 140 -20.48 -8.33 -9.93
C THR A 140 -20.62 -7.71 -8.53
N LEU A 141 -21.54 -8.21 -7.70
CA LEU A 141 -21.74 -7.72 -6.35
C LEU A 141 -20.59 -8.18 -5.43
N ASP A 142 -20.19 -9.44 -5.55
CA ASP A 142 -19.05 -9.99 -4.82
C ASP A 142 -17.74 -9.27 -5.17
N GLU A 143 -17.53 -8.93 -6.45
CA GLU A 143 -16.38 -8.14 -6.90
C GLU A 143 -16.37 -6.73 -6.30
N LEU A 144 -17.54 -6.09 -6.20
CA LEU A 144 -17.66 -4.76 -5.58
C LEU A 144 -17.32 -4.83 -4.09
N ILE A 145 -17.89 -5.80 -3.36
CA ILE A 145 -17.62 -6.02 -1.94
C ILE A 145 -16.15 -6.39 -1.71
N ALA A 146 -15.59 -7.27 -2.54
CA ALA A 146 -14.18 -7.66 -2.48
C ALA A 146 -13.25 -6.48 -2.73
N SER A 147 -13.57 -5.63 -3.72
CA SER A 147 -12.80 -4.43 -4.03
C SER A 147 -12.83 -3.40 -2.90
N PHE A 148 -14.01 -3.17 -2.29
CA PHE A 148 -14.15 -2.29 -1.14
C PHE A 148 -13.40 -2.82 0.08
N SER A 149 -13.56 -4.11 0.37
CA SER A 149 -12.87 -4.80 1.47
C SER A 149 -11.36 -4.74 1.31
N ARG A 150 -10.86 -4.94 0.08
CA ARG A 150 -9.43 -4.78 -0.24
C ARG A 150 -8.97 -3.35 0.06
N LYS A 151 -9.72 -2.33 -0.37
CA LYS A 151 -9.37 -0.93 -0.11
C LYS A 151 -9.27 -0.60 1.38
N ILE A 152 -10.16 -1.13 2.20
CA ILE A 152 -10.08 -0.95 3.66
C ILE A 152 -8.81 -1.61 4.21
N ARG A 153 -8.49 -2.84 3.79
CA ARG A 153 -7.25 -3.53 4.22
C ARG A 153 -6.00 -2.77 3.80
N GLU A 154 -5.93 -2.30 2.53
CA GLU A 154 -4.83 -1.47 2.05
C GLU A 154 -4.61 -0.23 2.94
N GLN A 155 -5.69 0.44 3.34
CA GLN A 155 -5.63 1.65 4.17
C GLN A 155 -5.14 1.34 5.59
N ILE A 156 -5.71 0.33 6.25
CA ILE A 156 -5.32 -0.05 7.61
C ILE A 156 -3.86 -0.50 7.63
N THR A 157 -3.47 -1.36 6.68
CA THR A 157 -2.08 -1.85 6.57
C THR A 157 -1.11 -0.71 6.28
N ALA A 158 -1.46 0.24 5.41
CA ALA A 158 -0.62 1.40 5.12
C ALA A 158 -0.38 2.27 6.35
N VAL A 159 -1.41 2.48 7.18
CA VAL A 159 -1.26 3.21 8.45
C VAL A 159 -0.34 2.46 9.41
N ASN A 160 -0.43 1.14 9.48
CA ASN A 160 0.44 0.32 10.34
C ASN A 160 1.89 0.33 9.84
N ILE A 161 2.13 0.25 8.53
CA ILE A 161 3.46 0.38 7.92
C ILE A 161 4.09 1.73 8.29
N GLU A 162 3.35 2.84 8.19
CA GLU A 162 3.83 4.19 8.52
C GLU A 162 4.13 4.41 10.01
N ARG A 163 3.67 3.52 10.89
CA ARG A 163 4.02 3.53 12.31
C ARG A 163 5.36 2.84 12.59
N ILE A 164 5.73 1.88 11.74
CA ILE A 164 6.91 1.03 11.91
C ILE A 164 8.09 1.58 11.10
N TYR A 165 7.84 2.01 9.87
CA TYR A 165 8.87 2.41 8.91
C TYR A 165 8.88 3.91 8.66
N THR A 166 10.07 4.44 8.45
CA THR A 166 10.26 5.82 7.98
C THR A 166 9.83 5.97 6.52
N LYS A 167 9.52 7.19 6.11
CA LYS A 167 9.19 7.50 4.72
C LYS A 167 10.28 7.07 3.72
N GLN A 168 11.54 7.19 4.11
CA GLN A 168 12.67 6.77 3.26
C GLN A 168 12.69 5.25 3.10
N GLU A 169 12.47 4.49 4.17
CA GLU A 169 12.39 3.03 4.14
C GLU A 169 11.22 2.57 3.28
N ILE A 170 10.04 3.15 3.45
CA ILE A 170 8.84 2.85 2.65
C ILE A 170 9.09 3.09 1.16
N LEU A 171 9.68 4.24 0.81
CA LEU A 171 10.01 4.57 -0.58
C LEU A 171 11.04 3.60 -1.16
N THR A 172 12.06 3.24 -0.38
CA THR A 172 13.07 2.26 -0.76
C THR A 172 12.48 0.89 -1.00
N GLN A 173 11.64 0.42 -0.07
CA GLN A 173 10.94 -0.86 -0.20
C GLN A 173 10.02 -0.88 -1.43
N TYR A 174 9.29 0.20 -1.68
CA TYR A 174 8.43 0.32 -2.85
C TYR A 174 9.23 0.19 -4.15
N LEU A 175 10.31 0.96 -4.29
CA LEU A 175 11.15 0.97 -5.49
C LEU A 175 11.89 -0.36 -5.71
N ASN A 176 12.21 -1.07 -4.63
CA ASN A 176 12.80 -2.42 -4.72
C ASN A 176 11.76 -3.52 -5.00
N THR A 177 10.46 -3.23 -4.90
CA THR A 177 9.40 -4.24 -5.01
C THR A 177 8.63 -4.12 -6.32
N VAL A 178 8.45 -2.90 -6.80
CA VAL A 178 7.59 -2.61 -7.94
C VAL A 178 8.12 -3.27 -9.22
N PHE A 179 7.20 -3.76 -10.04
CA PHE A 179 7.52 -4.34 -11.34
C PHE A 179 7.70 -3.26 -12.40
N PHE A 180 8.89 -3.20 -13.01
CA PHE A 180 9.24 -2.24 -14.06
C PHE A 180 9.11 -2.78 -15.48
N GLY A 181 8.52 -3.97 -15.67
CA GLY A 181 8.40 -4.63 -16.97
C GLY A 181 9.53 -5.63 -17.27
N ASN A 182 9.43 -6.36 -18.40
CA ASN A 182 10.42 -7.35 -18.88
C ASN A 182 10.87 -8.39 -17.83
N GLY A 183 9.97 -8.82 -16.93
CA GLY A 183 10.33 -9.78 -15.87
C GLY A 183 11.20 -9.20 -14.76
N ARG A 184 11.34 -7.87 -14.67
CA ARG A 184 12.19 -7.19 -13.68
C ARG A 184 11.37 -6.56 -12.57
N HIS A 185 11.76 -6.87 -11.34
CA HIS A 185 11.21 -6.27 -10.14
C HIS A 185 12.30 -5.47 -9.41
N GLY A 186 11.98 -4.23 -9.04
CA GLY A 186 12.94 -3.30 -8.41
C GLY A 186 13.88 -2.62 -9.39
N LEU A 187 14.57 -1.60 -8.89
CA LEU A 187 15.43 -0.72 -9.70
C LEU A 187 16.81 -1.27 -10.02
N GLY A 188 17.31 -2.25 -9.26
CA GLY A 188 18.70 -2.70 -9.34
C GLY A 188 19.18 -3.21 -10.71
N PHE A 189 18.26 -3.43 -11.67
CA PHE A 189 18.55 -3.87 -13.03
C PHE A 189 18.16 -2.86 -14.11
N SER A 190 17.80 -1.65 -13.74
CA SER A 190 17.31 -0.63 -14.67
C SER A 190 18.41 0.30 -15.17
N PHE A 191 19.67 0.08 -14.76
CA PHE A 191 20.84 0.90 -15.10
C PHE A 191 21.96 0.07 -15.71
#